data_b86cf81d885400d88b641571c48574d7
#
_entry.id   b86cf81d885400d88b641571c48574d7
#
_cell.length_a   1.000
_cell.length_b   1.000
_cell.length_c   1.000
_cell.angle_alpha   90.00
_cell.angle_beta   90.00
_cell.angle_gamma   90.00
#
_symmetry.space_group_name_H-M   'P 1'
#
loop_
_entity.id
_entity.type
_entity.pdbx_description
1 polymer ?
#
loop_
_entity_poly.entity_id
_entity_poly.type
_entity_poly.pdbx_seq_one_letter_code
_entity_poly.pdbx_strand_id
1 'polypeptide(L)'
;DTMLGDRQVGMVDAHGNAASFTGERTFDWAGGRVGSPDSVGNVAGGKGEVILGRTFAAQANIMVSDQTVRNMAESFAQSTGSLPDRLMAALRAGQAGGGDKRGMQSAALLVVRKGGGYLGANDRFVDIRVYDAPDPIAELARLLALHKLHFFPTDPADLEPITPAIVRQLEPILLSEPKGQPQKWLTAPQGTANAVFLAALRDFMYWENYDVRVRMDGQIDRVVLQDILAKRAAAH
;
A
#
# COMPACT_ATOMS: atom_id res chain seq x y z
N ASP A 1 26.69 -14.48 -19.59
CA ASP A 1 25.78 -15.50 -19.06
C ASP A 1 25.37 -16.45 -20.20
N THR A 2 25.76 -17.71 -20.10
CA THR A 2 25.42 -18.76 -21.08
C THR A 2 23.91 -19.07 -21.11
N MET A 3 23.16 -18.65 -20.11
CA MET A 3 21.71 -18.86 -19.96
C MET A 3 20.90 -17.58 -20.23
N LEU A 4 21.45 -16.63 -20.95
CA LEU A 4 20.80 -15.33 -21.22
C LEU A 4 19.38 -15.50 -21.81
N GLY A 5 19.20 -16.48 -22.68
CA GLY A 5 17.88 -16.76 -23.29
C GLY A 5 16.78 -17.17 -22.29
N ASP A 6 17.15 -17.60 -21.07
CA ASP A 6 16.19 -18.00 -20.02
C ASP A 6 15.98 -16.87 -18.98
N ARG A 7 16.61 -15.73 -19.17
CA ARG A 7 16.52 -14.60 -18.20
C ARG A 7 15.46 -13.59 -18.59
N GLN A 8 14.89 -12.96 -17.57
CA GLN A 8 14.12 -11.74 -17.72
C GLN A 8 14.58 -10.75 -16.66
N VAL A 9 14.88 -9.51 -17.07
CA VAL A 9 15.46 -8.49 -16.20
C VAL A 9 14.80 -7.14 -16.47
N GLY A 10 14.42 -6.44 -15.38
CA GLY A 10 14.01 -5.05 -15.42
C GLY A 10 14.86 -4.21 -14.48
N MET A 11 15.19 -2.99 -14.90
CA MET A 11 16.01 -2.06 -14.14
C MET A 11 15.43 -0.64 -14.22
N VAL A 12 15.60 0.11 -13.14
CA VAL A 12 15.38 1.55 -13.10
C VAL A 12 16.52 2.16 -12.28
N ASP A 13 17.21 3.15 -12.80
CA ASP A 13 18.27 3.85 -12.08
C ASP A 13 17.78 5.07 -11.29
N ALA A 14 18.67 5.71 -10.53
CA ALA A 14 18.35 6.88 -9.72
C ALA A 14 17.97 8.13 -10.55
N HIS A 15 18.24 8.14 -11.86
CA HIS A 15 17.85 9.20 -12.79
C HIS A 15 16.54 8.90 -13.51
N GLY A 16 15.91 7.75 -13.18
CA GLY A 16 14.69 7.29 -13.81
C GLY A 16 14.88 6.68 -15.19
N ASN A 17 16.13 6.37 -15.63
CA ASN A 17 16.32 5.58 -16.83
C ASN A 17 15.84 4.15 -16.56
N ALA A 18 15.07 3.60 -17.48
CA ALA A 18 14.50 2.28 -17.39
C ALA A 18 14.95 1.37 -18.51
N ALA A 19 15.12 0.08 -18.22
CA ALA A 19 15.42 -0.94 -19.21
C ALA A 19 14.67 -2.22 -18.88
N SER A 20 14.27 -2.98 -19.90
CA SER A 20 13.76 -4.33 -19.74
C SER A 20 14.31 -5.26 -20.82
N PHE A 21 14.59 -6.49 -20.44
CA PHE A 21 15.02 -7.56 -21.31
C PHE A 21 14.23 -8.83 -21.03
N THR A 22 13.78 -9.53 -22.08
CA THR A 22 13.10 -10.82 -21.99
C THR A 22 13.81 -11.80 -22.92
N GLY A 23 14.36 -12.88 -22.36
CA GLY A 23 15.12 -13.88 -23.13
C GLY A 23 14.22 -14.70 -24.07
N GLU A 24 14.80 -15.20 -25.15
CA GLU A 24 14.08 -15.93 -26.22
C GLU A 24 13.46 -17.26 -25.75
N ARG A 25 14.04 -17.89 -24.73
CA ARG A 25 13.61 -19.19 -24.19
C ARG A 25 12.67 -19.07 -22.99
N THR A 26 12.20 -17.87 -22.65
CA THR A 26 11.15 -17.71 -21.61
C THR A 26 9.84 -18.36 -22.06
N PHE A 27 9.07 -18.93 -21.08
CA PHE A 27 7.89 -19.73 -21.40
C PHE A 27 6.67 -18.87 -21.75
N ASP A 28 5.81 -19.41 -22.64
CA ASP A 28 4.52 -18.87 -23.07
C ASP A 28 4.61 -17.40 -23.51
N TRP A 29 3.52 -16.61 -23.31
CA TRP A 29 3.67 -15.19 -23.50
C TRP A 29 4.63 -14.62 -22.43
N ALA A 30 5.67 -13.96 -22.88
CA ALA A 30 6.62 -13.22 -22.08
C ALA A 30 7.04 -11.95 -22.80
N GLY A 31 7.26 -10.88 -22.04
CA GLY A 31 7.65 -9.60 -22.58
C GLY A 31 7.71 -8.52 -21.50
N GLY A 32 8.02 -7.29 -21.91
CA GLY A 32 8.14 -6.15 -21.01
C GLY A 32 7.62 -4.86 -21.61
N ARG A 33 7.46 -3.87 -20.73
CA ARG A 33 7.19 -2.47 -21.07
C ARG A 33 7.98 -1.55 -20.17
N VAL A 34 8.46 -0.45 -20.73
CA VAL A 34 9.08 0.64 -19.99
C VAL A 34 8.34 1.93 -20.29
N GLY A 35 8.38 2.91 -19.40
CA GLY A 35 7.80 4.22 -19.67
C GLY A 35 8.48 4.88 -20.87
N SER A 36 7.74 5.62 -21.68
CA SER A 36 8.29 6.33 -22.83
C SER A 36 9.27 7.44 -22.41
N PRO A 37 10.35 7.69 -23.19
CA PRO A 37 11.30 8.78 -22.92
C PRO A 37 10.65 10.18 -22.87
N ASP A 38 9.58 10.39 -23.63
CA ASP A 38 8.80 11.65 -23.68
C ASP A 38 7.70 11.74 -22.62
N SER A 39 7.63 10.75 -21.73
CA SER A 39 6.59 10.62 -20.69
C SER A 39 5.16 10.43 -21.22
N VAL A 40 5.00 10.12 -22.50
CA VAL A 40 3.71 9.83 -23.14
C VAL A 40 3.67 8.34 -23.53
N GLY A 41 2.87 7.56 -22.79
CA GLY A 41 2.71 6.14 -23.07
C GLY A 41 3.84 5.25 -22.54
N ASN A 42 4.10 4.16 -23.26
CA ASN A 42 5.14 3.19 -22.93
C ASN A 42 5.71 2.51 -24.18
N VAL A 43 6.93 1.95 -24.05
CA VAL A 43 7.61 1.18 -25.09
C VAL A 43 7.45 -0.31 -24.75
N ALA A 44 6.99 -1.10 -25.72
CA ALA A 44 6.83 -2.54 -25.60
C ALA A 44 8.04 -3.29 -26.16
N GLY A 45 8.40 -4.42 -25.56
CA GLY A 45 9.42 -5.33 -26.09
C GLY A 45 9.02 -6.80 -25.87
N GLY A 46 9.34 -7.60 -26.88
CA GLY A 46 9.13 -9.04 -26.92
C GLY A 46 10.36 -9.83 -26.47
N LYS A 47 10.35 -11.11 -26.84
CA LYS A 47 11.47 -12.03 -26.56
C LYS A 47 12.69 -11.67 -27.43
N GLY A 48 13.88 -11.74 -26.84
CA GLY A 48 15.14 -11.41 -27.48
C GLY A 48 15.47 -9.91 -27.52
N GLU A 49 14.55 -9.05 -27.12
CA GLU A 49 14.68 -7.60 -27.24
C GLU A 49 15.11 -6.94 -25.92
N VAL A 50 15.98 -5.93 -26.04
CA VAL A 50 16.24 -4.94 -24.97
C VAL A 50 15.49 -3.67 -25.32
N ILE A 51 14.62 -3.24 -24.44
CA ILE A 51 13.91 -1.95 -24.56
C ILE A 51 14.41 -0.97 -23.51
N LEU A 52 14.52 0.29 -23.93
CA LEU A 52 14.97 1.40 -23.08
C LEU A 52 13.87 2.45 -22.96
N GLY A 53 13.77 3.06 -21.79
CA GLY A 53 12.77 4.09 -21.52
C GLY A 53 13.04 4.81 -20.20
N ARG A 54 11.97 5.26 -19.55
CA ARG A 54 12.05 6.04 -18.31
C ARG A 54 11.01 5.62 -17.29
N THR A 55 11.27 5.98 -16.05
CA THR A 55 10.38 5.94 -14.88
C THR A 55 10.02 4.56 -14.34
N PHE A 56 9.71 3.59 -15.19
CA PHE A 56 9.39 2.23 -14.74
C PHE A 56 9.80 1.16 -15.75
N ALA A 57 9.98 -0.06 -15.27
CA ALA A 57 10.03 -1.28 -16.05
C ALA A 57 9.00 -2.27 -15.50
N ALA A 58 8.12 -2.77 -16.37
CA ALA A 58 7.14 -3.80 -16.08
C ALA A 58 7.40 -5.00 -17.00
N GLN A 59 7.54 -6.18 -16.44
CA GLN A 59 7.77 -7.41 -17.20
C GLN A 59 7.08 -8.61 -16.56
N ALA A 60 6.76 -9.57 -17.38
CA ALA A 60 6.18 -10.83 -16.95
C ALA A 60 6.48 -11.97 -17.92
N ASN A 61 6.41 -13.20 -17.43
CA ASN A 61 6.51 -14.43 -18.21
C ASN A 61 5.48 -15.46 -17.74
N ILE A 62 5.17 -16.44 -18.57
CA ILE A 62 4.13 -17.45 -18.34
C ILE A 62 2.74 -16.80 -18.22
N MET A 63 2.53 -15.70 -18.93
CA MET A 63 1.26 -14.98 -18.89
C MET A 63 0.23 -15.53 -19.86
N VAL A 64 -1.05 -15.26 -19.57
CA VAL A 64 -2.15 -15.56 -20.50
C VAL A 64 -1.96 -14.79 -21.81
N SER A 65 -1.57 -13.52 -21.75
CA SER A 65 -1.31 -12.65 -22.92
C SER A 65 -0.46 -11.42 -22.56
N ASP A 66 -0.16 -10.61 -23.57
CA ASP A 66 0.51 -9.29 -23.41
C ASP A 66 -0.35 -8.29 -22.62
N GLN A 67 -1.66 -8.53 -22.53
CA GLN A 67 -2.59 -7.64 -21.82
C GLN A 67 -2.22 -7.46 -20.36
N THR A 68 -1.63 -8.49 -19.71
CA THR A 68 -1.12 -8.40 -18.34
C THR A 68 -0.14 -7.23 -18.17
N VAL A 69 0.94 -7.21 -18.96
CA VAL A 69 1.98 -6.18 -18.86
C VAL A 69 1.52 -4.82 -19.40
N ARG A 70 0.66 -4.83 -20.43
CA ARG A 70 0.02 -3.62 -20.96
C ARG A 70 -0.78 -2.92 -19.88
N ASN A 71 -1.68 -3.63 -19.21
CA ASN A 71 -2.51 -3.09 -18.13
C ASN A 71 -1.66 -2.58 -16.96
N MET A 72 -0.60 -3.30 -16.58
CA MET A 72 0.33 -2.85 -15.53
C MET A 72 0.95 -1.49 -15.89
N ALA A 73 1.50 -1.36 -17.08
CA ALA A 73 2.17 -0.15 -17.54
C ALA A 73 1.21 1.04 -17.65
N GLU A 74 0.03 0.83 -18.26
CA GLU A 74 -0.99 1.86 -18.40
C GLU A 74 -1.54 2.31 -17.06
N SER A 75 -1.88 1.36 -16.18
CA SER A 75 -2.38 1.67 -14.84
C SER A 75 -1.34 2.44 -14.02
N PHE A 76 -0.07 2.04 -14.06
CA PHE A 76 0.99 2.78 -13.35
C PHE A 76 1.16 4.20 -13.88
N ALA A 77 1.15 4.38 -15.20
CA ALA A 77 1.31 5.69 -15.84
C ALA A 77 0.16 6.65 -15.52
N GLN A 78 -1.09 6.13 -15.46
CA GLN A 78 -2.30 6.92 -15.24
C GLN A 78 -2.67 7.13 -13.77
N SER A 79 -2.22 6.23 -12.88
CA SER A 79 -2.56 6.30 -11.46
C SER A 79 -1.89 7.49 -10.76
N THR A 80 -2.60 8.05 -9.79
CA THR A 80 -2.15 9.13 -8.91
C THR A 80 -2.00 8.62 -7.48
N GLY A 81 -1.51 9.45 -6.57
CA GLY A 81 -1.32 9.11 -5.17
C GLY A 81 0.10 8.64 -4.85
N SER A 82 0.26 7.94 -3.73
CA SER A 82 1.57 7.48 -3.27
C SER A 82 2.14 6.37 -4.16
N LEU A 83 3.46 6.21 -4.18
CA LEU A 83 4.10 5.14 -4.97
C LEU A 83 3.58 3.74 -4.60
N PRO A 84 3.38 3.36 -3.31
CA PRO A 84 2.75 2.08 -2.97
C PRO A 84 1.35 1.90 -3.58
N ASP A 85 0.51 2.94 -3.60
CA ASP A 85 -0.83 2.87 -4.18
C ASP A 85 -0.79 2.64 -5.70
N ARG A 86 0.11 3.35 -6.39
CA ARG A 86 0.33 3.20 -7.84
C ARG A 86 0.84 1.82 -8.21
N LEU A 87 1.76 1.25 -7.41
CA LEU A 87 2.27 -0.12 -7.61
C LEU A 87 1.17 -1.16 -7.38
N MET A 88 0.32 -0.98 -6.36
CA MET A 88 -0.83 -1.85 -6.14
C MET A 88 -1.86 -1.77 -7.27
N ALA A 89 -2.12 -0.57 -7.79
CA ALA A 89 -3.00 -0.39 -8.94
C ALA A 89 -2.47 -1.15 -10.18
N ALA A 90 -1.17 -1.03 -10.45
CA ALA A 90 -0.52 -1.76 -11.54
C ALA A 90 -0.63 -3.28 -11.37
N LEU A 91 -0.37 -3.80 -10.17
CA LEU A 91 -0.45 -5.24 -9.89
C LEU A 91 -1.88 -5.79 -10.10
N ARG A 92 -2.90 -5.07 -9.60
CA ARG A 92 -4.31 -5.42 -9.82
C ARG A 92 -4.69 -5.39 -11.30
N ALA A 93 -4.25 -4.35 -12.03
CA ALA A 93 -4.50 -4.22 -13.46
C ALA A 93 -3.84 -5.35 -14.27
N GLY A 94 -2.65 -5.79 -13.88
CA GLY A 94 -1.99 -6.95 -14.47
C GLY A 94 -2.81 -8.22 -14.29
N GLN A 95 -3.31 -8.49 -13.09
CA GLN A 95 -4.17 -9.65 -12.83
C GLN A 95 -5.47 -9.58 -13.63
N ALA A 96 -6.10 -8.40 -13.73
CA ALA A 96 -7.30 -8.20 -14.54
C ALA A 96 -7.03 -8.41 -16.05
N GLY A 97 -5.79 -8.30 -16.51
CA GLY A 97 -5.33 -8.63 -17.86
C GLY A 97 -5.14 -10.14 -18.12
N GLY A 98 -5.46 -10.98 -17.14
CA GLY A 98 -5.36 -12.45 -17.23
C GLY A 98 -4.29 -13.05 -16.30
N GLY A 99 -3.23 -12.31 -15.99
CA GLY A 99 -2.19 -12.76 -15.06
C GLY A 99 -1.40 -13.98 -15.52
N ASP A 100 -0.85 -14.71 -14.55
CA ASP A 100 -0.09 -15.95 -14.77
C ASP A 100 -1.04 -17.11 -15.16
N LYS A 101 -0.68 -17.88 -16.17
CA LYS A 101 -1.47 -19.04 -16.65
C LYS A 101 -1.68 -20.12 -15.60
N ARG A 102 -0.80 -20.20 -14.61
CA ARG A 102 -0.85 -21.19 -13.52
C ARG A 102 -1.75 -20.74 -12.37
N GLY A 103 -2.18 -19.48 -12.36
CA GLY A 103 -2.93 -18.87 -11.27
C GLY A 103 -2.08 -18.01 -10.35
N MET A 104 -2.59 -17.72 -9.15
CA MET A 104 -1.94 -16.89 -8.14
C MET A 104 -1.60 -17.74 -6.90
N GLN A 105 -0.53 -17.38 -6.20
CA GLN A 105 -0.17 -17.97 -4.90
C GLN A 105 0.41 -16.92 -3.95
N SER A 106 1.31 -16.08 -4.43
CA SER A 106 2.05 -15.12 -3.62
C SER A 106 2.12 -13.75 -4.26
N ALA A 107 2.31 -12.72 -3.44
CA ALA A 107 2.54 -11.35 -3.89
C ALA A 107 3.44 -10.61 -2.89
N ALA A 108 4.18 -9.60 -3.38
CA ALA A 108 5.01 -8.76 -2.53
C ALA A 108 5.03 -7.32 -3.03
N LEU A 109 5.22 -6.39 -2.11
CA LEU A 109 5.41 -4.98 -2.36
C LEU A 109 6.56 -4.45 -1.53
N LEU A 110 7.62 -3.99 -2.19
CA LEU A 110 8.76 -3.33 -1.56
C LEU A 110 8.87 -1.90 -2.09
N VAL A 111 8.88 -0.93 -1.18
CA VAL A 111 9.20 0.47 -1.48
C VAL A 111 10.31 0.93 -0.55
N VAL A 112 11.37 1.46 -1.13
CA VAL A 112 12.52 1.99 -0.38
C VAL A 112 12.54 3.51 -0.44
N ARG A 113 12.90 4.12 0.69
CA ARG A 113 13.10 5.56 0.84
C ARG A 113 14.13 5.77 1.94
N LYS A 114 15.10 6.64 1.74
CA LYS A 114 16.14 6.92 2.74
C LYS A 114 15.53 7.23 4.11
N GLY A 115 15.90 6.42 5.13
CA GLY A 115 15.36 6.51 6.47
C GLY A 115 13.85 6.26 6.56
N GLY A 116 13.25 5.59 5.58
CA GLY A 116 11.80 5.37 5.51
C GLY A 116 11.25 4.23 6.35
N GLY A 117 12.11 3.36 6.86
CA GLY A 117 11.71 2.28 7.75
C GLY A 117 11.38 2.76 9.16
N TYR A 118 10.88 1.84 9.98
CA TYR A 118 10.44 2.13 11.35
C TYR A 118 11.54 2.85 12.15
N LEU A 119 11.21 3.99 12.74
CA LEU A 119 12.11 4.90 13.47
C LEU A 119 13.35 5.36 12.66
N GLY A 120 13.31 5.30 11.34
CA GLY A 120 14.45 5.65 10.50
C GLY A 120 15.59 4.61 10.50
N ALA A 121 15.38 3.42 11.08
CA ALA A 121 16.42 2.42 11.29
C ALA A 121 16.90 1.75 9.98
N ASN A 122 16.14 1.85 8.91
CA ASN A 122 16.48 1.34 7.58
C ASN A 122 15.69 2.08 6.49
N ASP A 123 15.90 1.71 5.21
CA ASP A 123 15.29 2.36 4.07
C ASP A 123 14.00 1.67 3.58
N ARG A 124 13.51 0.62 4.24
CA ARG A 124 12.31 -0.12 3.84
C ARG A 124 11.06 0.62 4.28
N PHE A 125 10.57 1.52 3.44
CA PHE A 125 9.37 2.31 3.72
C PHE A 125 8.09 1.46 3.68
N VAL A 126 8.01 0.51 2.74
CA VAL A 126 7.00 -0.55 2.70
C VAL A 126 7.73 -1.85 2.36
N ASP A 127 7.53 -2.92 3.13
CA ASP A 127 8.01 -4.27 2.83
C ASP A 127 6.94 -5.25 3.31
N ILE A 128 6.04 -5.59 2.41
CA ILE A 128 4.89 -6.45 2.69
C ILE A 128 4.93 -7.64 1.75
N ARG A 129 4.71 -8.85 2.30
CA ARG A 129 4.78 -10.11 1.57
C ARG A 129 3.63 -11.02 1.96
N VAL A 130 3.00 -11.59 0.96
CA VAL A 130 2.01 -12.67 1.08
C VAL A 130 2.66 -13.92 0.48
N TYR A 131 2.93 -14.91 1.32
CA TYR A 131 3.63 -16.13 0.90
C TYR A 131 2.71 -17.13 0.21
N ASP A 132 1.48 -17.27 0.73
CA ASP A 132 0.50 -18.21 0.22
C ASP A 132 -0.91 -17.74 0.56
N ALA A 133 -1.72 -17.50 -0.45
CA ALA A 133 -3.14 -17.11 -0.31
C ALA A 133 -3.90 -17.40 -1.62
N PRO A 134 -5.20 -17.71 -1.53
CA PRO A 134 -6.04 -17.87 -2.72
C PRO A 134 -6.14 -16.62 -3.59
N ASP A 135 -6.16 -15.44 -2.96
CA ASP A 135 -6.03 -14.12 -3.62
C ASP A 135 -4.94 -13.30 -2.91
N PRO A 136 -3.67 -13.51 -3.29
CA PRO A 136 -2.55 -12.83 -2.64
C PRO A 136 -2.51 -11.33 -2.94
N ILE A 137 -3.13 -10.86 -4.04
CA ILE A 137 -3.17 -9.45 -4.40
C ILE A 137 -4.19 -8.71 -3.53
N ALA A 138 -5.36 -9.30 -3.27
CA ALA A 138 -6.33 -8.75 -2.34
C ALA A 138 -5.76 -8.70 -0.91
N GLU A 139 -5.09 -9.76 -0.47
CA GLU A 139 -4.45 -9.81 0.85
C GLU A 139 -3.30 -8.79 0.96
N LEU A 140 -2.45 -8.64 -0.06
CA LEU A 140 -1.40 -7.62 -0.10
C LEU A 140 -1.99 -6.21 0.02
N ALA A 141 -3.11 -5.94 -0.63
CA ALA A 141 -3.81 -4.67 -0.56
C ALA A 141 -4.38 -4.40 0.84
N ARG A 142 -4.96 -5.42 1.49
CA ARG A 142 -5.42 -5.34 2.88
C ARG A 142 -4.28 -5.02 3.83
N LEU A 143 -3.14 -5.70 3.68
CA LEU A 143 -1.94 -5.46 4.48
C LEU A 143 -1.33 -4.07 4.22
N LEU A 144 -1.36 -3.57 2.97
CA LEU A 144 -0.93 -2.21 2.68
C LEU A 144 -1.84 -1.16 3.35
N ALA A 145 -3.16 -1.37 3.33
CA ALA A 145 -4.09 -0.48 4.03
C ALA A 145 -3.81 -0.44 5.53
N LEU A 146 -3.56 -1.60 6.16
CA LEU A 146 -3.18 -1.71 7.57
C LEU A 146 -1.83 -1.02 7.84
N HIS A 147 -0.83 -1.23 6.99
CA HIS A 147 0.47 -0.55 7.09
C HIS A 147 0.30 0.98 7.00
N LYS A 148 -0.49 1.47 6.05
CA LYS A 148 -0.77 2.90 5.91
C LYS A 148 -1.48 3.47 7.13
N LEU A 149 -2.42 2.74 7.71
CA LEU A 149 -3.15 3.16 8.91
C LEU A 149 -2.20 3.45 10.09
N HIS A 150 -1.17 2.62 10.28
CA HIS A 150 -0.28 2.72 11.44
C HIS A 150 1.02 3.48 11.18
N PHE A 151 1.48 3.62 9.92
CA PHE A 151 2.81 4.18 9.62
C PHE A 151 2.79 5.39 8.68
N PHE A 152 1.67 5.72 8.05
CA PHE A 152 1.58 6.90 7.20
C PHE A 152 0.95 8.06 7.99
N PRO A 153 1.40 9.30 7.77
CA PRO A 153 0.73 10.46 8.34
C PRO A 153 -0.70 10.57 7.78
N THR A 154 -1.55 11.26 8.54
CA THR A 154 -2.90 11.60 8.09
C THR A 154 -2.85 12.41 6.79
N ASP A 155 -3.66 12.01 5.79
CA ASP A 155 -3.94 12.85 4.65
C ASP A 155 -4.83 14.03 5.12
N PRO A 156 -4.48 15.30 4.83
CA PRO A 156 -5.32 16.44 5.17
C PRO A 156 -6.78 16.32 4.68
N ALA A 157 -7.01 15.60 3.58
CA ALA A 157 -8.35 15.33 3.04
C ALA A 157 -9.18 14.36 3.90
N ASP A 158 -8.53 13.61 4.80
CA ASP A 158 -9.19 12.67 5.71
C ASP A 158 -9.45 13.27 7.10
N LEU A 159 -9.08 14.53 7.33
CA LEU A 159 -9.34 15.20 8.60
C LEU A 159 -10.78 15.69 8.71
N GLU A 160 -11.40 15.42 9.84
CA GLU A 160 -12.72 15.95 10.20
C GLU A 160 -12.75 16.45 11.65
N PRO A 161 -13.55 17.48 11.95
CA PRO A 161 -13.74 17.97 13.32
C PRO A 161 -14.40 16.89 14.20
N ILE A 162 -13.93 16.75 15.44
CA ILE A 162 -14.57 15.88 16.44
C ILE A 162 -15.86 16.56 16.91
N THR A 163 -16.97 16.22 16.24
CA THR A 163 -18.31 16.72 16.56
C THR A 163 -18.87 16.05 17.83
N PRO A 164 -19.93 16.60 18.46
CA PRO A 164 -20.63 15.91 19.54
C PRO A 164 -21.17 14.52 19.16
N ALA A 165 -21.42 14.27 17.86
CA ALA A 165 -21.82 12.96 17.36
C ALA A 165 -20.66 11.96 17.44
N ILE A 166 -19.46 12.38 17.05
CA ILE A 166 -18.24 11.55 17.16
C ILE A 166 -17.88 11.30 18.63
N VAL A 167 -18.00 12.32 19.49
CA VAL A 167 -17.80 12.17 20.94
C VAL A 167 -18.71 11.07 21.48
N ARG A 168 -20.02 11.08 21.17
CA ARG A 168 -20.96 10.04 21.60
C ARG A 168 -20.61 8.63 21.12
N GLN A 169 -19.93 8.51 19.98
CA GLN A 169 -19.48 7.21 19.47
C GLN A 169 -18.22 6.71 20.19
N LEU A 170 -17.28 7.61 20.51
CA LEU A 170 -15.99 7.26 21.11
C LEU A 170 -16.03 7.15 22.65
N GLU A 171 -16.87 7.94 23.34
CA GLU A 171 -16.95 7.93 24.82
C GLU A 171 -17.19 6.55 25.40
N PRO A 172 -18.12 5.71 24.90
CA PRO A 172 -18.31 4.37 25.43
C PRO A 172 -17.07 3.48 25.30
N ILE A 173 -16.21 3.75 24.31
CA ILE A 173 -14.93 3.05 24.13
C ILE A 173 -13.93 3.50 25.17
N LEU A 174 -13.80 4.81 25.35
CA LEU A 174 -12.86 5.41 26.32
C LEU A 174 -13.27 5.16 27.78
N LEU A 175 -14.55 4.92 28.05
CA LEU A 175 -15.10 4.56 29.37
C LEU A 175 -15.02 3.06 29.64
N SER A 176 -14.76 2.21 28.65
CA SER A 176 -14.61 0.77 28.83
C SER A 176 -13.26 0.42 29.47
N GLU A 177 -13.20 -0.75 30.11
CA GLU A 177 -11.94 -1.28 30.64
C GLU A 177 -11.11 -1.89 29.53
N PRO A 178 -9.93 -1.32 29.21
CA PRO A 178 -9.08 -1.89 28.16
C PRO A 178 -8.42 -3.18 28.65
N LYS A 179 -8.31 -4.18 27.77
CA LYS A 179 -7.57 -5.42 28.06
C LYS A 179 -6.12 -5.10 28.44
N GLY A 180 -5.70 -5.56 29.61
CA GLY A 180 -4.32 -5.40 30.09
C GLY A 180 -3.96 -4.03 30.66
N GLN A 181 -4.94 -3.13 30.81
CA GLN A 181 -4.74 -1.85 31.46
C GLN A 181 -5.50 -1.79 32.80
N PRO A 182 -4.90 -1.22 33.85
CA PRO A 182 -5.55 -1.10 35.16
C PRO A 182 -6.59 0.02 35.24
N GLN A 183 -6.64 0.90 34.24
CA GLN A 183 -7.47 2.11 34.26
C GLN A 183 -8.18 2.35 32.95
N LYS A 184 -9.40 2.88 33.03
CA LYS A 184 -10.16 3.42 31.89
C LYS A 184 -9.50 4.69 31.38
N TRP A 185 -9.67 4.98 30.08
CA TRP A 185 -9.17 6.22 29.49
C TRP A 185 -9.97 7.44 29.99
N LEU A 186 -11.30 7.29 30.18
CA LEU A 186 -12.18 8.27 30.80
C LEU A 186 -12.84 7.68 32.06
N THR A 187 -13.00 8.49 33.09
CA THR A 187 -13.72 8.15 34.33
C THR A 187 -15.17 8.58 34.31
N ALA A 188 -15.52 9.57 33.47
CA ALA A 188 -16.90 10.07 33.32
C ALA A 188 -17.09 10.61 31.88
N PRO A 189 -18.35 10.60 31.35
CA PRO A 189 -18.66 11.22 30.06
C PRO A 189 -18.33 12.72 30.05
N GLN A 190 -17.83 13.20 28.91
CA GLN A 190 -17.49 14.61 28.68
C GLN A 190 -18.53 15.33 27.81
N GLY A 191 -19.21 14.61 26.90
CA GLY A 191 -20.22 15.12 25.97
C GLY A 191 -19.67 16.04 24.88
N THR A 192 -18.41 16.49 25.02
CA THR A 192 -17.73 17.38 24.07
C THR A 192 -16.25 17.01 23.94
N ALA A 193 -15.62 17.43 22.84
CA ALA A 193 -14.18 17.25 22.60
C ALA A 193 -13.32 18.25 23.40
N ASN A 194 -13.52 18.30 24.72
CA ASN A 194 -12.74 19.13 25.62
C ASN A 194 -11.33 18.55 25.86
N ALA A 195 -10.49 19.27 26.62
CA ALA A 195 -9.10 18.87 26.89
C ALA A 195 -9.00 17.48 27.56
N VAL A 196 -9.96 17.11 28.44
CA VAL A 196 -9.99 15.81 29.12
C VAL A 196 -10.29 14.69 28.12
N PHE A 197 -11.29 14.89 27.25
CA PHE A 197 -11.63 13.94 26.19
C PHE A 197 -10.47 13.76 25.22
N LEU A 198 -9.86 14.85 24.75
CA LEU A 198 -8.75 14.79 23.81
C LEU A 198 -7.51 14.10 24.39
N ALA A 199 -7.22 14.31 25.68
CA ALA A 199 -6.14 13.60 26.37
C ALA A 199 -6.42 12.08 26.43
N ALA A 200 -7.63 11.70 26.80
CA ALA A 200 -8.03 10.30 26.85
C ALA A 200 -7.99 9.63 25.45
N LEU A 201 -8.47 10.34 24.43
CA LEU A 201 -8.42 9.85 23.04
C LEU A 201 -6.98 9.68 22.57
N ARG A 202 -6.10 10.63 22.87
CA ARG A 202 -4.65 10.55 22.57
C ARG A 202 -4.05 9.28 23.19
N ASP A 203 -4.27 9.06 24.49
CA ASP A 203 -3.67 7.94 25.22
C ASP A 203 -4.22 6.60 24.70
N PHE A 204 -5.51 6.53 24.36
CA PHE A 204 -6.12 5.41 23.67
C PHE A 204 -5.48 5.18 22.27
N MET A 205 -5.28 6.23 21.48
CA MET A 205 -4.69 6.12 20.15
C MET A 205 -3.24 5.62 20.21
N TYR A 206 -2.45 6.06 21.19
CA TYR A 206 -1.10 5.50 21.43
C TYR A 206 -1.15 4.01 21.81
N TRP A 207 -2.11 3.61 22.62
CA TRP A 207 -2.29 2.20 22.98
C TRP A 207 -2.64 1.32 21.78
N GLU A 208 -3.44 1.85 20.87
CA GLU A 208 -3.86 1.16 19.64
C GLU A 208 -2.85 1.31 18.48
N ASN A 209 -1.68 1.91 18.72
CA ASN A 209 -0.61 2.15 17.73
C ASN A 209 -1.00 3.07 16.56
N TYR A 210 -1.85 4.09 16.82
CA TYR A 210 -2.13 5.16 15.85
C TYR A 210 -1.22 6.38 16.02
N ASP A 211 0.01 6.19 16.52
CA ASP A 211 0.94 7.24 16.96
C ASP A 211 1.11 8.38 15.97
N VAL A 212 1.30 8.04 14.69
CA VAL A 212 1.55 9.01 13.62
C VAL A 212 0.31 9.84 13.24
N ARG A 213 -0.86 9.49 13.78
CA ARG A 213 -2.15 10.12 13.48
C ARG A 213 -2.78 10.83 14.67
N VAL A 214 -2.09 10.84 15.82
CA VAL A 214 -2.56 11.51 17.03
C VAL A 214 -2.63 13.03 16.82
N ARG A 215 -3.75 13.63 17.23
CA ARG A 215 -4.01 15.08 17.14
C ARG A 215 -4.63 15.60 18.43
N MET A 216 -4.32 16.87 18.74
CA MET A 216 -4.84 17.58 19.93
C MET A 216 -5.60 18.86 19.56
N ASP A 217 -5.85 19.07 18.25
CA ASP A 217 -6.50 20.28 17.72
C ASP A 217 -8.02 20.13 17.53
N GLY A 218 -8.62 19.09 18.09
CA GLY A 218 -10.06 18.81 17.99
C GLY A 218 -10.46 18.18 16.66
N GLN A 219 -9.51 17.68 15.87
CA GLN A 219 -9.77 16.92 14.66
C GLN A 219 -9.38 15.45 14.83
N ILE A 220 -9.97 14.59 14.02
CA ILE A 220 -9.65 13.16 13.94
C ILE A 220 -9.49 12.77 12.48
N ASP A 221 -8.63 11.78 12.24
CA ASP A 221 -8.52 11.13 10.94
C ASP A 221 -9.71 10.19 10.77
N ARG A 222 -10.47 10.38 9.70
CA ARG A 222 -11.66 9.58 9.36
C ARG A 222 -11.35 8.08 9.23
N VAL A 223 -10.17 7.73 8.69
CA VAL A 223 -9.76 6.33 8.52
C VAL A 223 -9.52 5.68 9.89
N VAL A 224 -8.88 6.40 10.81
CA VAL A 224 -8.70 5.95 12.20
C VAL A 224 -10.03 5.81 12.92
N LEU A 225 -10.92 6.80 12.79
CA LEU A 225 -12.25 6.74 13.40
C LEU A 225 -13.03 5.50 12.94
N GLN A 226 -13.03 5.23 11.63
CA GLN A 226 -13.69 4.06 11.07
C GLN A 226 -13.11 2.74 11.59
N ASP A 227 -11.78 2.64 11.70
CA ASP A 227 -11.11 1.44 12.21
C ASP A 227 -11.45 1.20 13.71
N ILE A 228 -11.42 2.25 14.53
CA ILE A 228 -11.81 2.18 15.95
C ILE A 228 -13.25 1.66 16.10
N LEU A 229 -14.17 2.19 15.32
CA LEU A 229 -15.59 1.80 15.38
C LEU A 229 -15.81 0.38 14.85
N ALA A 230 -15.11 -0.03 13.79
CA ALA A 230 -15.19 -1.38 13.23
C ALA A 230 -14.66 -2.44 14.20
N LYS A 231 -13.53 -2.21 14.86
CA LYS A 231 -12.97 -3.11 15.88
C LYS A 231 -13.93 -3.33 17.05
N ARG A 232 -14.64 -2.28 17.46
CA ARG A 232 -15.66 -2.40 18.50
C ARG A 232 -16.85 -3.25 18.07
N ALA A 233 -17.36 -3.04 16.84
CA ALA A 233 -18.47 -3.82 16.32
C ALA A 233 -18.14 -5.31 16.19
N ALA A 234 -16.89 -5.67 15.95
CA ALA A 234 -16.42 -7.04 15.85
C ALA A 234 -16.19 -7.71 17.23
N ALA A 235 -16.14 -6.93 18.32
CA ALA A 235 -15.93 -7.43 19.68
C ALA A 235 -17.23 -7.76 20.44
N HIS A 236 -18.38 -7.49 19.83
CA HIS A 236 -19.74 -7.80 20.31
C HIS A 236 -20.41 -8.80 19.40
#